data_9734cd794e655ce31bd511b2b178cefd
#
_entry.id   9734cd794e655ce31bd511b2b178cefd
#
_cell.length_a   1.000
_cell.length_b   1.000
_cell.length_c   1.000
_cell.angle_alpha   90.00
_cell.angle_beta   90.00
_cell.angle_gamma   90.00
#
_symmetry.space_group_name_H-M   'P 1'
#
loop_
_entity.id
_entity.type
_entity.pdbx_description
1 polymer ?
#
loop_
_entity_poly.entity_id
_entity_poly.type
_entity_poly.pdbx_seq_one_letter_code
_entity_poly.pdbx_strand_id
1 'polypeptide(L)'
;MKQSKHNIYYSPKKVKTILERSIDVALDSLKCYCNDPVSDFTRCRKLPARTLIECIMSFSNYSSIGELSHFFVGHGEMPSASALSQRRQLLDPDIFKRINNLFVSAFDDHTTINGYHILAQDGSDVNIPFMDDKTKT
;
A
#
# COMPACT_ATOMS: atom_id res chain seq x y z
N MET A 1 8.28 -30.29 -29.88
CA MET A 1 8.42 -28.92 -29.38
C MET A 1 8.58 -28.98 -27.85
N LYS A 2 9.78 -28.69 -27.32
CA LYS A 2 10.02 -28.66 -25.87
C LYS A 2 9.52 -27.29 -25.34
N GLN A 3 8.40 -27.29 -24.63
CA GLN A 3 7.98 -26.12 -23.84
C GLN A 3 8.96 -25.94 -22.68
N SER A 4 9.77 -24.91 -22.77
CA SER A 4 10.59 -24.43 -21.67
C SER A 4 9.64 -23.88 -20.58
N LYS A 5 9.46 -24.66 -19.52
CA LYS A 5 8.79 -24.18 -18.30
C LYS A 5 9.73 -23.19 -17.63
N HIS A 6 9.68 -21.92 -17.99
CA HIS A 6 10.27 -20.85 -17.21
C HIS A 6 9.36 -20.62 -15.99
N ASN A 7 9.65 -21.36 -14.92
CA ASN A 7 9.10 -21.09 -13.61
C ASN A 7 9.89 -19.89 -13.06
N ILE A 8 9.40 -18.67 -13.28
CA ILE A 8 10.05 -17.45 -12.78
C ILE A 8 9.79 -17.38 -11.28
N TYR A 9 10.70 -17.98 -10.52
CA TYR A 9 10.67 -17.89 -9.05
C TYR A 9 11.34 -16.57 -8.62
N TYR A 10 10.55 -15.63 -8.17
CA TYR A 10 11.08 -14.42 -7.52
C TYR A 10 11.42 -14.75 -6.07
N SER A 11 12.68 -14.56 -5.68
CA SER A 11 13.05 -14.71 -4.27
C SER A 11 12.35 -13.65 -3.40
N PRO A 12 11.96 -13.96 -2.16
CA PRO A 12 11.35 -12.97 -1.24
C PRO A 12 12.19 -11.70 -1.10
N LYS A 13 13.51 -11.84 -1.10
CA LYS A 13 14.44 -10.70 -1.05
C LYS A 13 14.29 -9.78 -2.26
N LYS A 14 14.19 -10.35 -3.47
CA LYS A 14 13.98 -9.56 -4.71
C LYS A 14 12.63 -8.84 -4.68
N VAL A 15 11.57 -9.53 -4.26
CA VAL A 15 10.22 -8.94 -4.14
C VAL A 15 10.26 -7.76 -3.16
N LYS A 16 10.86 -7.92 -1.99
CA LYS A 16 11.02 -6.85 -0.99
C LYS A 16 11.78 -5.65 -1.56
N THR A 17 12.92 -5.87 -2.23
CA THR A 17 13.70 -4.80 -2.84
C THR A 17 12.91 -4.03 -3.90
N ILE A 18 12.11 -4.72 -4.72
CA ILE A 18 11.25 -4.08 -5.73
C ILE A 18 10.18 -3.22 -5.04
N LEU A 19 9.56 -3.71 -3.98
CA LEU A 19 8.56 -2.96 -3.22
C LEU A 19 9.17 -1.69 -2.61
N GLU A 20 10.31 -1.82 -1.92
CA GLU A 20 11.03 -0.68 -1.33
C GLU A 20 11.37 0.38 -2.39
N ARG A 21 11.87 -0.05 -3.56
CA ARG A 21 12.14 0.86 -4.68
C ARG A 21 10.87 1.51 -5.23
N SER A 22 9.76 0.78 -5.31
CA SER A 22 8.49 1.34 -5.78
C SER A 22 7.97 2.42 -4.83
N ILE A 23 8.16 2.23 -3.53
CA ILE A 23 7.85 3.25 -2.50
C ILE A 23 8.77 4.46 -2.68
N ASP A 24 10.07 4.27 -2.85
CA ASP A 24 11.02 5.37 -3.04
C ASP A 24 10.65 6.24 -4.25
N VAL A 25 10.41 5.61 -5.40
CA VAL A 25 10.00 6.32 -6.63
C VAL A 25 8.66 7.07 -6.47
N ALA A 26 7.71 6.51 -5.73
CA ALA A 26 6.46 7.20 -5.44
C ALA A 26 6.67 8.40 -4.51
N LEU A 27 7.60 8.30 -3.55
CA LEU A 27 7.95 9.37 -2.62
C LEU A 27 8.70 10.54 -3.30
N ASP A 28 9.40 10.31 -4.41
CA ASP A 28 10.02 11.40 -5.19
C ASP A 28 8.98 12.41 -5.69
N SER A 29 7.74 11.96 -5.88
CA SER A 29 6.60 12.81 -6.27
C SER A 29 5.58 13.01 -5.13
N LEU A 30 5.99 12.85 -3.87
CA LEU A 30 5.10 12.93 -2.70
C LEU A 30 4.21 14.16 -2.68
N LYS A 31 4.73 15.31 -3.09
CA LYS A 31 3.97 16.57 -3.11
C LYS A 31 2.71 16.52 -3.98
N CYS A 32 2.69 15.67 -5.01
CA CYS A 32 1.50 15.46 -5.85
C CYS A 32 0.40 14.65 -5.14
N TYR A 33 0.73 14.03 -4.01
CA TYR A 33 -0.15 13.17 -3.22
C TYR A 33 -0.37 13.72 -1.80
N CYS A 34 -0.17 15.01 -1.60
CA CYS A 34 -0.45 15.70 -0.35
C CYS A 34 -1.66 16.62 -0.54
N ASN A 35 -2.47 16.80 0.50
CA ASN A 35 -3.57 17.75 0.47
C ASN A 35 -3.04 19.19 0.39
N ASP A 36 -1.97 19.50 1.13
CA ASP A 36 -1.21 20.73 1.01
C ASP A 36 0.26 20.42 0.68
N PRO A 37 0.66 20.56 -0.61
CA PRO A 37 2.03 20.27 -1.05
C PRO A 37 3.11 21.14 -0.39
N VAL A 38 2.73 22.27 0.20
CA VAL A 38 3.67 23.21 0.82
C VAL A 38 3.95 22.86 2.28
N SER A 39 2.93 22.44 3.02
CA SER A 39 3.03 22.23 4.47
C SER A 39 3.11 20.75 4.88
N ASP A 40 2.48 19.85 4.09
CA ASP A 40 2.37 18.46 4.47
C ASP A 40 3.71 17.73 4.36
N PHE A 41 3.98 16.87 5.34
CA PHE A 41 5.20 16.06 5.44
C PHE A 41 6.53 16.83 5.38
N THR A 42 6.52 18.16 5.55
CA THR A 42 7.73 19.00 5.57
C THR A 42 8.49 18.93 6.90
N ARG A 43 7.78 18.65 8.00
CA ARG A 43 8.37 18.58 9.34
C ARG A 43 8.71 17.13 9.69
N CYS A 44 9.91 16.93 10.26
CA CYS A 44 10.30 15.64 10.83
C CYS A 44 9.43 15.33 12.05
N ARG A 45 8.54 14.34 11.93
CA ARG A 45 7.65 13.86 12.99
C ARG A 45 7.80 12.35 13.11
N LYS A 46 7.21 11.74 14.17
CA LYS A 46 7.24 10.28 14.42
C LYS A 46 6.69 9.43 13.26
N LEU A 47 5.83 10.03 12.40
CA LEU A 47 5.29 9.39 11.20
C LEU A 47 5.65 10.22 9.94
N PRO A 48 6.86 10.13 9.42
CA PRO A 48 7.17 10.63 8.08
C PRO A 48 6.38 9.86 7.02
N ALA A 49 6.26 10.40 5.80
CA ALA A 49 5.42 9.82 4.75
C ALA A 49 5.79 8.35 4.46
N ARG A 50 7.09 8.02 4.37
CA ARG A 50 7.55 6.64 4.16
C ARG A 50 7.04 5.69 5.24
N THR A 51 7.30 6.01 6.50
CA THR A 51 6.88 5.19 7.65
C THR A 51 5.36 5.05 7.71
N LEU A 52 4.61 6.11 7.37
CA LEU A 52 3.16 6.07 7.28
C LEU A 52 2.69 5.08 6.21
N ILE A 53 3.26 5.14 5.01
CA ILE A 53 2.93 4.23 3.90
C ILE A 53 3.23 2.78 4.29
N GLU A 54 4.43 2.51 4.78
CA GLU A 54 4.84 1.17 5.21
C GLU A 54 3.94 0.63 6.33
N CYS A 55 3.59 1.49 7.29
CA CYS A 55 2.67 1.14 8.38
C CYS A 55 1.28 0.78 7.85
N ILE A 56 0.71 1.59 6.93
CA ILE A 56 -0.60 1.32 6.35
C ILE A 56 -0.58 0.02 5.51
N MET A 57 0.48 -0.21 4.76
CA MET A 57 0.64 -1.44 3.96
C MET A 57 0.81 -2.70 4.81
N SER A 58 1.23 -2.56 6.06
CA SER A 58 1.37 -3.68 7.02
C SER A 58 0.09 -4.00 7.78
N PHE A 59 -0.99 -3.22 7.61
CA PHE A 59 -2.23 -3.43 8.34
C PHE A 59 -2.84 -4.80 8.08
N SER A 60 -3.31 -5.41 9.15
CA SER A 60 -4.01 -6.69 9.18
C SER A 60 -5.46 -6.48 9.66
N ASN A 61 -5.84 -7.14 10.75
CA ASN A 61 -7.21 -7.10 11.28
C ASN A 61 -7.27 -6.55 12.72
N TYR A 62 -6.28 -5.75 13.12
CA TYR A 62 -6.23 -5.20 14.47
C TYR A 62 -6.87 -3.81 14.53
N SER A 63 -7.13 -3.33 15.75
CA SER A 63 -7.46 -1.93 15.98
C SER A 63 -6.27 -1.03 15.61
N SER A 64 -6.50 0.28 15.39
CA SER A 64 -5.42 1.22 15.04
C SER A 64 -4.25 1.22 16.04
N ILE A 65 -4.52 0.99 17.32
CA ILE A 65 -3.48 0.85 18.35
C ILE A 65 -2.74 -0.47 18.18
N GLY A 66 -3.46 -1.55 17.89
CA GLY A 66 -2.88 -2.87 17.62
C GLY A 66 -1.97 -2.86 16.41
N GLU A 67 -2.41 -2.26 15.30
CA GLU A 67 -1.60 -2.11 14.09
C GLU A 67 -0.31 -1.33 14.35
N LEU A 68 -0.42 -0.19 15.05
CA LEU A 68 0.75 0.59 15.45
C LEU A 68 1.70 -0.21 16.36
N SER A 69 1.14 -0.91 17.34
CA SER A 69 1.94 -1.74 18.26
C SER A 69 2.71 -2.82 17.50
N HIS A 70 2.05 -3.49 16.56
CA HIS A 70 2.69 -4.50 15.70
C HIS A 70 3.80 -3.91 14.82
N PHE A 71 3.52 -2.82 14.13
CA PHE A 71 4.46 -2.21 13.21
C PHE A 71 5.68 -1.63 13.93
N PHE A 72 5.47 -0.96 15.09
CA PHE A 72 6.55 -0.28 15.81
C PHE A 72 7.36 -1.18 16.75
N VAL A 73 7.10 -2.48 16.79
CA VAL A 73 8.02 -3.42 17.47
C VAL A 73 9.39 -3.36 16.78
N GLY A 74 10.37 -2.75 17.45
CA GLY A 74 11.73 -2.56 16.89
C GLY A 74 11.92 -1.39 15.92
N HIS A 75 10.90 -0.56 15.69
CA HIS A 75 10.94 0.59 14.76
C HIS A 75 10.92 1.95 15.47
N GLY A 76 11.36 2.03 16.71
CA GLY A 76 11.45 3.29 17.45
C GLY A 76 10.19 3.62 18.25
N GLU A 77 9.94 4.92 18.49
CA GLU A 77 8.86 5.37 19.36
C GLU A 77 7.49 5.32 18.64
N MET A 78 6.56 4.56 19.19
CA MET A 78 5.21 4.40 18.67
C MET A 78 4.42 5.72 18.76
N PRO A 79 3.81 6.19 17.65
CA PRO A 79 2.90 7.32 17.66
C PRO A 79 1.55 6.95 18.27
N SER A 80 0.72 7.94 18.62
CA SER A 80 -0.66 7.70 19.03
C SER A 80 -1.57 7.34 17.85
N ALA A 81 -2.68 6.65 18.10
CA ALA A 81 -3.71 6.37 17.10
C ALA A 81 -4.29 7.65 16.49
N SER A 82 -4.41 8.72 17.30
CA SER A 82 -4.82 10.04 16.80
C SER A 82 -3.81 10.63 15.83
N ALA A 83 -2.51 10.49 16.11
CA ALA A 83 -1.45 10.93 15.19
C ALA A 83 -1.49 10.16 13.87
N LEU A 84 -1.73 8.84 13.91
CA LEU A 84 -1.91 8.03 12.70
C LEU A 84 -3.11 8.53 11.88
N SER A 85 -4.27 8.74 12.52
CA SER A 85 -5.48 9.22 11.86
C SER A 85 -5.27 10.59 11.19
N GLN A 86 -4.69 11.53 11.92
CA GLN A 86 -4.37 12.87 11.37
C GLN A 86 -3.39 12.81 10.20
N ARG A 87 -2.35 11.98 10.31
CA ARG A 87 -1.35 11.86 9.22
C ARG A 87 -1.91 11.18 7.98
N ARG A 88 -2.80 10.18 8.13
CA ARG A 88 -3.48 9.54 7.00
C ARG A 88 -4.32 10.52 6.19
N GLN A 89 -4.97 11.49 6.85
CA GLN A 89 -5.80 12.50 6.19
C GLN A 89 -5.01 13.47 5.31
N LEU A 90 -3.71 13.60 5.51
CA LEU A 90 -2.84 14.48 4.71
C LEU A 90 -2.38 13.81 3.40
N LEU A 91 -2.55 12.49 3.27
CA LEU A 91 -2.03 11.71 2.16
C LEU A 91 -3.16 11.28 1.23
N ASP A 92 -3.02 11.60 -0.06
CA ASP A 92 -3.93 11.13 -1.09
C ASP A 92 -3.75 9.61 -1.28
N PRO A 93 -4.83 8.81 -1.21
CA PRO A 93 -4.81 7.37 -1.45
C PRO A 93 -4.22 6.94 -2.80
N ASP A 94 -4.25 7.79 -3.80
CA ASP A 94 -3.71 7.49 -5.13
C ASP A 94 -2.20 7.19 -5.13
N ILE A 95 -1.47 7.58 -4.08
CA ILE A 95 -0.08 7.17 -3.91
C ILE A 95 0.08 5.65 -3.83
N PHE A 96 -0.86 4.94 -3.19
CA PHE A 96 -0.86 3.47 -3.12
C PHE A 96 -1.10 2.83 -4.48
N LYS A 97 -1.96 3.44 -5.30
CA LYS A 97 -2.17 3.04 -6.69
C LYS A 97 -0.89 3.22 -7.51
N ARG A 98 -0.19 4.34 -7.31
CA ARG A 98 1.11 4.58 -7.94
C ARG A 98 2.15 3.54 -7.54
N ILE A 99 2.27 3.24 -6.24
CA ILE A 99 3.19 2.21 -5.73
C ILE A 99 2.85 0.86 -6.34
N ASN A 100 1.57 0.47 -6.37
CA ASN A 100 1.12 -0.79 -6.95
C ASN A 100 1.48 -0.90 -8.43
N ASN A 101 1.23 0.15 -9.22
CA ASN A 101 1.57 0.16 -10.64
C ASN A 101 3.08 0.02 -10.88
N LEU A 102 3.91 0.71 -10.10
CA LEU A 102 5.37 0.59 -10.16
C LEU A 102 5.83 -0.82 -9.77
N PHE A 103 5.23 -1.37 -8.71
CA PHE A 103 5.55 -2.70 -8.23
C PHE A 103 5.19 -3.78 -9.25
N VAL A 104 3.97 -3.75 -9.79
CA VAL A 104 3.50 -4.73 -10.79
C VAL A 104 4.32 -4.63 -12.07
N SER A 105 4.59 -3.41 -12.57
CA SER A 105 5.38 -3.20 -13.78
C SER A 105 6.82 -3.73 -13.67
N ALA A 106 7.36 -3.83 -12.46
CA ALA A 106 8.70 -4.38 -12.25
C ALA A 106 8.78 -5.92 -12.40
N PHE A 107 7.61 -6.59 -12.47
CA PHE A 107 7.48 -8.03 -12.72
C PHE A 107 6.98 -8.35 -14.12
N ASP A 108 7.22 -7.45 -15.07
CA ASP A 108 6.64 -7.46 -16.43
C ASP A 108 7.15 -8.61 -17.35
N ASP A 109 7.71 -9.65 -16.77
CA ASP A 109 7.88 -10.96 -17.43
C ASP A 109 6.53 -11.69 -17.47
N HIS A 110 5.55 -11.08 -18.15
CA HIS A 110 4.24 -11.69 -18.30
C HIS A 110 4.36 -13.03 -19.01
N THR A 111 4.24 -14.10 -18.25
CA THR A 111 4.10 -15.44 -18.83
C THR A 111 2.77 -15.49 -19.55
N THR A 112 2.80 -15.33 -20.86
CA THR A 112 1.62 -15.53 -21.68
C THR A 112 1.45 -17.03 -21.97
N ILE A 113 0.24 -17.54 -21.82
CA ILE A 113 -0.12 -18.88 -22.31
C ILE A 113 -0.85 -18.68 -23.63
N ASN A 114 -0.25 -19.17 -24.73
CA ASN A 114 -0.76 -18.98 -26.09
C ASN A 114 -1.01 -17.53 -26.49
N GLY A 115 -0.20 -16.58 -25.98
CA GLY A 115 -0.34 -15.15 -26.26
C GLY A 115 -1.36 -14.41 -25.38
N TYR A 116 -1.99 -15.09 -24.43
CA TYR A 116 -2.96 -14.49 -23.50
C TYR A 116 -2.37 -14.31 -22.11
N HIS A 117 -2.62 -13.16 -21.48
CA HIS A 117 -2.34 -12.95 -20.07
C HIS A 117 -3.43 -13.64 -19.23
N ILE A 118 -3.02 -14.47 -18.27
CA ILE A 118 -3.95 -15.09 -17.34
C ILE A 118 -4.06 -14.19 -16.12
N LEU A 119 -5.26 -13.68 -15.87
CA LEU A 119 -5.60 -12.94 -14.67
C LEU A 119 -6.42 -13.85 -13.76
N ALA A 120 -5.97 -14.00 -12.52
CA ALA A 120 -6.77 -14.62 -11.46
C ALA A 120 -7.37 -13.51 -10.61
N GLN A 121 -8.69 -13.49 -10.48
CA GLN A 121 -9.42 -12.59 -9.60
C GLN A 121 -10.10 -13.42 -8.52
N ASP A 122 -9.83 -13.10 -7.26
CA ASP A 122 -10.58 -13.63 -6.13
C ASP A 122 -11.73 -12.67 -5.80
N GLY A 123 -12.91 -13.23 -5.58
CA GLY A 123 -14.09 -12.46 -5.18
C GLY A 123 -14.21 -12.43 -3.67
N SER A 124 -14.16 -11.26 -3.08
CA SER A 124 -14.48 -11.05 -1.67
C SER A 124 -15.85 -10.42 -1.56
N ASP A 125 -16.79 -11.08 -0.88
CA ASP A 125 -18.10 -10.52 -0.56
C ASP A 125 -17.96 -9.57 0.63
N VAL A 126 -18.26 -8.29 0.43
CA VAL A 126 -18.37 -7.31 1.49
C VAL A 126 -19.83 -7.21 1.89
N ASN A 127 -20.19 -7.75 3.06
CA ASN A 127 -21.52 -7.54 3.65
C ASN A 127 -21.64 -6.07 4.11
N ILE A 128 -22.29 -5.24 3.30
CA ILE A 128 -22.66 -3.89 3.68
C ILE A 128 -23.98 -4.00 4.46
N PRO A 129 -24.05 -3.56 5.73
CA PRO A 129 -25.33 -3.51 6.44
C PRO A 129 -26.32 -2.66 5.63
N PHE A 130 -27.52 -3.20 5.39
CA PHE A 130 -28.60 -2.47 4.75
C PHE A 130 -28.94 -1.28 5.65
N MET A 131 -28.66 -0.06 5.22
CA MET A 131 -29.27 1.11 5.82
C MET A 131 -30.71 1.16 5.34
N ASP A 132 -31.65 0.81 6.21
CA ASP A 132 -33.08 1.04 5.99
C ASP A 132 -33.27 2.55 5.76
N ASP A 133 -33.67 2.89 4.57
CA ASP A 133 -34.00 4.26 4.13
C ASP A 133 -35.33 4.71 4.76
N LYS A 134 -35.39 4.73 6.11
CA LYS A 134 -36.54 5.24 6.87
C LYS A 134 -36.34 6.70 7.26
N THR A 135 -36.06 7.56 6.29
CA THR A 135 -36.19 9.00 6.48
C THR A 135 -36.69 9.65 5.18
N LYS A 136 -37.93 9.27 4.77
CA LYS A 136 -38.76 10.13 3.96
C LYS A 136 -40.05 10.34 4.71
N THR A 137 -40.11 11.39 5.50
CA THR A 137 -41.34 12.08 5.89
C THR A 137 -41.06 13.57 5.76
#